data_4b55b5aa9569a929ddc6d39ec00b3759
#
_entry.id   4b55b5aa9569a929ddc6d39ec00b3759
#
_cell.length_a   1.000
_cell.length_b   1.000
_cell.length_c   1.000
_cell.angle_alpha   90.00
_cell.angle_beta   90.00
_cell.angle_gamma   90.00
#
_symmetry.space_group_name_H-M   'P 1'
#
loop_
_entity.id
_entity.type
_entity.pdbx_description
1 polymer ?
#
loop_
_entity_poly.entity_id
_entity_poly.type
_entity_poly.pdbx_seq_one_letter_code
_entity_poly.pdbx_strand_id
1 'polypeptide(L)'
;MRLTLQNHIVCADYGQVHLDARVVGQIMNYTAETWQPDRPKKERECNIEQGKIAEEITERFIRQYYSQELSLKTYDEIRNDDFKKHAPFDFLLWKTGTVNIAFIEEAIRQDIARTPNKFVKLSNVTRRLCRTLGVKIVEVKSTNIRNDLKVESDFTGDYDNVKSVQKTVGDDPA
;
A
#
# COMPACT_ATOMS: atom_id res chain seq x y z
N MET A 1 -0.75 -0.17 18.55
CA MET A 1 -1.36 1.00 17.87
C MET A 1 -2.87 0.95 18.07
N ARG A 2 -3.47 2.03 18.50
CA ARG A 2 -4.95 2.15 18.62
C ARG A 2 -5.49 2.76 17.34
N LEU A 3 -6.46 2.10 16.71
CA LEU A 3 -7.22 2.64 15.59
C LEU A 3 -8.56 3.17 16.11
N THR A 4 -8.95 4.33 15.65
CA THR A 4 -10.28 4.89 15.89
C THR A 4 -10.92 5.25 14.55
N LEU A 5 -12.21 4.96 14.41
CA LEU A 5 -13.00 5.34 13.24
C LEU A 5 -13.91 6.49 13.65
N GLN A 6 -13.70 7.66 13.06
CA GLN A 6 -14.52 8.84 13.29
C GLN A 6 -14.96 9.39 11.93
N ASN A 7 -16.28 9.57 11.75
CA ASN A 7 -16.85 10.15 10.52
C ASN A 7 -16.29 9.56 9.21
N HIS A 8 -16.15 8.22 9.15
CA HIS A 8 -15.54 7.49 8.04
C HIS A 8 -14.03 7.72 7.83
N ILE A 9 -13.36 8.38 8.79
CA ILE A 9 -11.91 8.56 8.78
C ILE A 9 -11.28 7.60 9.78
N VAL A 10 -10.27 6.87 9.34
CA VAL A 10 -9.45 6.04 10.23
C VAL A 10 -8.32 6.87 10.77
N CYS A 11 -8.33 7.08 12.09
CA CYS A 11 -7.25 7.76 12.79
C CYS A 11 -6.33 6.73 13.45
N ALA A 12 -5.04 6.91 13.32
CA ALA A 12 -4.02 6.08 13.92
C ALA A 12 -2.89 6.91 14.50
N ASP A 13 -2.42 6.54 15.70
CA ASP A 13 -1.15 7.05 16.20
C ASP A 13 0.00 6.29 15.53
N TYR A 14 0.57 6.89 14.49
CA TYR A 14 1.65 6.27 13.71
C TYR A 14 2.97 6.14 14.50
N GLY A 15 3.17 6.90 15.58
CA GLY A 15 4.33 6.75 16.47
C GLY A 15 4.42 5.37 17.13
N GLN A 16 3.33 4.60 17.11
CA GLN A 16 3.29 3.22 17.59
C GLN A 16 3.44 2.17 16.47
N VAL A 17 3.68 2.58 15.24
CA VAL A 17 3.96 1.67 14.12
C VAL A 17 5.44 1.35 14.12
N HIS A 18 5.79 0.10 14.37
CA HIS A 18 7.16 -0.39 14.29
C HIS A 18 7.39 -1.01 12.91
N LEU A 19 8.16 -0.31 12.09
CA LEU A 19 8.59 -0.82 10.79
C LEU A 19 9.80 -1.74 10.96
N ASP A 20 9.83 -2.81 10.18
CA ASP A 20 11.02 -3.65 10.09
C ASP A 20 12.14 -2.89 9.35
N ALA A 21 13.16 -2.47 10.10
CA ALA A 21 14.30 -1.73 9.56
C ALA A 21 15.03 -2.51 8.45
N ARG A 22 14.97 -3.86 8.46
CA ARG A 22 15.51 -4.70 7.39
C ARG A 22 14.76 -4.47 6.09
N VAL A 23 13.43 -4.40 6.14
CA VAL A 23 12.58 -4.15 4.95
C VAL A 23 12.87 -2.77 4.38
N VAL A 24 12.89 -1.73 5.21
CA VAL A 24 13.24 -0.37 4.78
C VAL A 24 14.64 -0.35 4.15
N GLY A 25 15.62 -0.99 4.78
CA GLY A 25 16.99 -1.10 4.26
C GLY A 25 17.07 -1.82 2.91
N GLN A 26 16.32 -2.91 2.71
CA GLN A 26 16.28 -3.63 1.44
C GLN A 26 15.66 -2.77 0.32
N ILE A 27 14.55 -2.07 0.59
CA ILE A 27 13.93 -1.16 -0.37
C ILE A 27 14.91 -0.03 -0.73
N MET A 28 15.59 0.57 0.26
CA MET A 28 16.60 1.60 0.03
C MET A 28 17.73 1.11 -0.88
N ASN A 29 18.22 -0.10 -0.66
CA ASN A 29 19.36 -0.65 -1.38
C ASN A 29 19.03 -1.07 -2.82
N TYR A 30 17.80 -1.51 -3.09
CA TYR A 30 17.47 -2.14 -4.37
C TYR A 30 16.55 -1.33 -5.27
N THR A 31 15.59 -0.62 -4.70
CA THR A 31 14.51 0.00 -5.50
C THR A 31 14.39 1.51 -5.33
N ALA A 32 14.77 2.08 -4.20
CA ALA A 32 14.57 3.50 -3.92
C ALA A 32 15.18 4.44 -4.96
N GLU A 33 16.39 4.14 -5.47
CA GLU A 33 17.05 4.97 -6.47
C GLU A 33 16.35 4.97 -7.83
N THR A 34 15.74 3.85 -8.21
CA THR A 34 14.99 3.76 -9.47
C THR A 34 13.62 4.39 -9.39
N TRP A 35 13.04 4.48 -8.19
CA TRP A 35 11.74 5.07 -7.97
C TRP A 35 11.79 6.60 -7.79
N GLN A 36 12.83 7.09 -7.14
CA GLN A 36 13.03 8.52 -6.86
C GLN A 36 14.51 8.92 -7.09
N PRO A 37 15.00 8.86 -8.34
CA PRO A 37 16.41 9.05 -8.63
C PRO A 37 16.94 10.42 -8.23
N ASP A 38 16.11 11.46 -8.37
CA ASP A 38 16.49 12.86 -8.15
C ASP A 38 16.32 13.32 -6.69
N ARG A 39 15.86 12.45 -5.79
CA ARG A 39 15.64 12.83 -4.40
C ARG A 39 16.81 12.48 -3.50
N PRO A 40 17.14 13.34 -2.50
CA PRO A 40 18.14 13.03 -1.49
C PRO A 40 17.83 11.72 -0.75
N LYS A 41 18.88 10.99 -0.33
CA LYS A 41 18.74 9.70 0.36
C LYS A 41 17.76 9.79 1.55
N LYS A 42 17.91 10.80 2.39
CA LYS A 42 17.05 11.00 3.57
C LYS A 42 15.57 11.18 3.21
N GLU A 43 15.29 11.88 2.11
CA GLU A 43 13.91 12.08 1.64
C GLU A 43 13.31 10.78 1.10
N ARG A 44 14.11 10.00 0.35
CA ARG A 44 13.69 8.66 -0.10
C ARG A 44 13.35 7.73 1.06
N GLU A 45 14.17 7.74 2.11
CA GLU A 45 13.97 6.97 3.32
C GLU A 45 12.65 7.36 4.02
N CYS A 46 12.43 8.66 4.25
CA CYS A 46 11.17 9.16 4.81
C CYS A 46 9.94 8.75 3.96
N ASN A 47 10.03 8.82 2.64
CA ASN A 47 8.93 8.46 1.76
C ASN A 47 8.62 6.95 1.80
N ILE A 48 9.64 6.10 1.92
CA ILE A 48 9.48 4.65 2.08
C ILE A 48 8.81 4.35 3.43
N GLU A 49 9.31 4.95 4.51
CA GLU A 49 8.71 4.78 5.84
C GLU A 49 7.26 5.22 5.86
N GLN A 50 6.95 6.38 5.30
CA GLN A 50 5.58 6.89 5.20
C GLN A 50 4.67 5.93 4.39
N GLY A 51 5.14 5.39 3.27
CA GLY A 51 4.41 4.40 2.50
C GLY A 51 4.13 3.15 3.31
N LYS A 52 5.15 2.59 3.97
CA LYS A 52 5.01 1.39 4.79
C LYS A 52 4.12 1.61 6.02
N ILE A 53 4.16 2.78 6.63
CA ILE A 53 3.23 3.14 7.72
C ILE A 53 1.78 3.12 7.21
N ALA A 54 1.52 3.70 6.04
CA ALA A 54 0.18 3.73 5.46
C ALA A 54 -0.33 2.33 5.11
N GLU A 55 0.52 1.46 4.56
CA GLU A 55 0.22 0.06 4.31
C GLU A 55 -0.14 -0.67 5.62
N GLU A 56 0.70 -0.56 6.66
CA GLU A 56 0.50 -1.20 7.97
C GLU A 56 -0.81 -0.73 8.65
N ILE A 57 -1.11 0.57 8.60
CA ILE A 57 -2.36 1.12 9.13
C ILE A 57 -3.56 0.53 8.39
N THR A 58 -3.49 0.50 7.05
CA THR A 58 -4.57 -0.03 6.21
C THR A 58 -4.79 -1.52 6.46
N GLU A 59 -3.72 -2.30 6.54
CA GLU A 59 -3.80 -3.73 6.85
C GLU A 59 -4.46 -3.98 8.20
N ARG A 60 -3.99 -3.30 9.26
CA ARG A 60 -4.56 -3.45 10.62
C ARG A 60 -6.02 -3.03 10.67
N PHE A 61 -6.39 -1.96 9.96
CA PHE A 61 -7.78 -1.53 9.87
C PHE A 61 -8.66 -2.62 9.26
N ILE A 62 -8.27 -3.20 8.13
CA ILE A 62 -9.03 -4.25 7.47
C ILE A 62 -9.10 -5.50 8.36
N ARG A 63 -8.00 -5.94 8.94
CA ARG A 63 -7.96 -7.11 9.82
C ARG A 63 -8.78 -6.92 11.10
N GLN A 64 -8.82 -5.71 11.65
CA GLN A 64 -9.57 -5.43 12.89
C GLN A 64 -11.07 -5.32 12.68
N TYR A 65 -11.50 -4.66 11.61
CA TYR A 65 -12.92 -4.31 11.42
C TYR A 65 -13.65 -5.19 10.40
N TYR A 66 -12.91 -5.83 9.48
CA TYR A 66 -13.50 -6.56 8.34
C TYR A 66 -13.04 -8.02 8.24
N SER A 67 -12.33 -8.56 9.23
CA SER A 67 -11.78 -9.93 9.16
C SER A 67 -12.83 -11.04 8.98
N GLN A 68 -14.06 -10.79 9.40
CA GLN A 68 -15.17 -11.74 9.20
C GLN A 68 -15.65 -11.77 7.74
N GLU A 69 -15.53 -10.66 7.03
CA GLU A 69 -16.06 -10.47 5.68
C GLU A 69 -14.98 -10.54 4.62
N LEU A 70 -13.79 -10.02 4.91
CA LEU A 70 -12.69 -9.86 3.99
C LEU A 70 -11.43 -10.58 4.49
N SER A 71 -10.81 -11.29 3.57
CA SER A 71 -9.45 -11.79 3.72
C SER A 71 -8.49 -10.88 2.95
N LEU A 72 -7.30 -10.69 3.50
CA LEU A 72 -6.25 -9.84 2.95
C LEU A 72 -4.93 -10.59 2.90
N LYS A 73 -4.15 -10.34 1.85
CA LYS A 73 -2.74 -10.72 1.77
C LYS A 73 -1.91 -9.58 1.18
N THR A 74 -0.79 -9.26 1.81
CA THR A 74 0.12 -8.23 1.33
C THR A 74 0.97 -8.75 0.17
N TYR A 75 1.45 -7.84 -0.69
CA TYR A 75 2.43 -8.23 -1.70
C TYR A 75 3.73 -8.74 -1.06
N ASP A 76 4.12 -8.16 0.07
CA ASP A 76 5.34 -8.55 0.79
C ASP A 76 5.29 -9.98 1.34
N GLU A 77 4.09 -10.51 1.65
CA GLU A 77 3.91 -11.94 2.01
C GLU A 77 3.98 -12.88 0.80
N ILE A 78 3.71 -12.38 -0.42
CA ILE A 78 3.69 -13.18 -1.65
C ILE A 78 5.05 -13.21 -2.33
N ARG A 79 5.77 -12.09 -2.30
CA ARG A 79 7.03 -11.89 -3.04
C ARG A 79 8.13 -12.84 -2.59
N ASN A 80 9.03 -13.16 -3.50
CA ASN A 80 10.19 -14.03 -3.27
C ASN A 80 11.49 -13.43 -3.83
N ASP A 81 11.53 -12.12 -4.02
CA ASP A 81 12.63 -11.40 -4.67
C ASP A 81 13.46 -10.51 -3.72
N ASP A 82 13.26 -10.65 -2.40
CA ASP A 82 13.94 -9.86 -1.36
C ASP A 82 13.91 -8.35 -1.63
N PHE A 83 12.77 -7.81 -2.03
CA PHE A 83 12.57 -6.39 -2.36
C PHE A 83 13.45 -5.85 -3.51
N LYS A 84 14.01 -6.74 -4.35
CA LYS A 84 14.84 -6.34 -5.49
C LYS A 84 14.05 -5.68 -6.61
N LYS A 85 12.73 -5.84 -6.61
CA LYS A 85 11.82 -5.28 -7.60
C LYS A 85 10.72 -4.44 -6.95
N HIS A 86 10.20 -3.47 -7.68
CA HIS A 86 9.05 -2.67 -7.26
C HIS A 86 7.77 -3.51 -7.19
N ALA A 87 7.01 -3.33 -6.14
CA ALA A 87 5.69 -3.93 -6.00
C ALA A 87 4.72 -3.35 -7.03
N PRO A 88 3.91 -4.17 -7.72
CA PRO A 88 2.88 -3.70 -8.62
C PRO A 88 1.55 -3.37 -7.92
N PHE A 89 1.45 -3.63 -6.63
CA PHE A 89 0.30 -3.37 -5.74
C PHE A 89 0.72 -3.61 -4.28
N ASP A 90 -0.13 -3.22 -3.31
CA ASP A 90 0.15 -3.41 -1.89
C ASP A 90 -0.62 -4.61 -1.31
N PHE A 91 -1.90 -4.77 -1.66
CA PHE A 91 -2.75 -5.85 -1.12
C PHE A 91 -3.56 -6.58 -2.18
N LEU A 92 -3.86 -7.84 -1.87
CA LEU A 92 -5.00 -8.58 -2.41
C LEU A 92 -6.11 -8.62 -1.36
N LEU A 93 -7.35 -8.36 -1.79
CA LEU A 93 -8.55 -8.44 -0.96
C LEU A 93 -9.58 -9.33 -1.62
N TRP A 94 -10.22 -10.20 -0.83
CA TRP A 94 -11.31 -11.04 -1.31
C TRP A 94 -12.28 -11.37 -0.17
N LYS A 95 -13.49 -11.82 -0.52
CA LYS A 95 -14.46 -12.28 0.47
C LYS A 95 -13.96 -13.53 1.18
N THR A 96 -13.97 -13.53 2.50
CA THR A 96 -13.49 -14.64 3.32
C THR A 96 -14.17 -15.96 2.94
N GLY A 97 -13.36 -17.01 2.82
CA GLY A 97 -13.84 -18.37 2.50
C GLY A 97 -14.21 -18.62 1.04
N THR A 98 -14.10 -17.63 0.12
CA THR A 98 -14.54 -17.81 -1.28
C THR A 98 -13.43 -18.19 -2.25
N VAL A 99 -12.16 -17.98 -1.89
CA VAL A 99 -11.01 -18.15 -2.80
C VAL A 99 -9.90 -18.95 -2.16
N ASN A 100 -9.37 -19.93 -2.88
CA ASN A 100 -8.06 -20.48 -2.58
C ASN A 100 -7.00 -19.57 -3.22
N ILE A 101 -6.40 -18.71 -2.42
CA ILE A 101 -5.47 -17.68 -2.89
C ILE A 101 -4.15 -18.25 -3.44
N ALA A 102 -3.78 -19.49 -3.12
CA ALA A 102 -2.50 -20.09 -3.50
C ALA A 102 -2.25 -20.08 -5.03
N PHE A 103 -3.30 -20.24 -5.84
CA PHE A 103 -3.17 -20.16 -7.31
C PHE A 103 -2.78 -18.75 -7.79
N ILE A 104 -3.33 -17.71 -7.14
CA ILE A 104 -2.99 -16.32 -7.47
C ILE A 104 -1.58 -16.00 -7.00
N GLU A 105 -1.20 -16.43 -5.81
CA GLU A 105 0.16 -16.26 -5.29
C GLU A 105 1.20 -16.86 -6.22
N GLU A 106 0.97 -18.07 -6.69
CA GLU A 106 1.87 -18.75 -7.61
C GLU A 106 1.96 -18.01 -8.95
N ALA A 107 0.84 -17.55 -9.50
CA ALA A 107 0.84 -16.75 -10.73
C ALA A 107 1.62 -15.44 -10.55
N ILE A 108 1.50 -14.77 -9.40
CA ILE A 108 2.25 -13.55 -9.08
C ILE A 108 3.75 -13.86 -8.97
N ARG A 109 4.17 -14.94 -8.29
CA ARG A 109 5.57 -15.35 -8.19
C ARG A 109 6.17 -15.63 -9.56
N GLN A 110 5.41 -16.24 -10.46
CA GLN A 110 5.82 -16.44 -11.85
C GLN A 110 5.98 -15.11 -12.60
N ASP A 111 5.08 -14.15 -12.40
CA ASP A 111 5.22 -12.81 -13.00
C ASP A 111 6.46 -12.09 -12.46
N ILE A 112 6.77 -12.21 -11.16
CA ILE A 112 8.00 -11.68 -10.55
C ILE A 112 9.23 -12.31 -11.23
N ALA A 113 9.26 -13.64 -11.36
CA ALA A 113 10.37 -14.38 -11.94
C ALA A 113 10.59 -14.02 -13.41
N ARG A 114 9.52 -13.85 -14.17
CA ARG A 114 9.58 -13.51 -15.62
C ARG A 114 9.94 -12.05 -15.90
N THR A 115 9.80 -11.16 -14.89
CA THR A 115 10.09 -9.73 -15.08
C THR A 115 11.61 -9.48 -15.10
N PRO A 116 12.21 -9.06 -16.22
CA PRO A 116 13.67 -8.89 -16.31
C PRO A 116 14.18 -7.63 -15.62
N ASN A 117 13.33 -6.62 -15.43
CA ASN A 117 13.68 -5.34 -14.86
C ASN A 117 13.16 -5.18 -13.42
N LYS A 118 13.40 -3.99 -12.83
CA LYS A 118 12.97 -3.70 -11.46
C LYS A 118 11.46 -3.43 -11.28
N PHE A 119 10.69 -3.30 -12.35
CA PHE A 119 9.26 -2.98 -12.31
C PHE A 119 8.42 -4.21 -12.65
N VAL A 120 7.92 -4.89 -11.64
CA VAL A 120 7.03 -6.03 -11.85
C VAL A 120 5.74 -5.57 -12.51
N LYS A 121 5.34 -6.31 -13.55
CA LYS A 121 4.04 -6.11 -14.21
C LYS A 121 3.24 -7.40 -14.10
N LEU A 122 2.06 -7.31 -13.52
CA LEU A 122 1.14 -8.44 -13.53
C LEU A 122 0.72 -8.76 -14.97
N SER A 123 0.86 -10.01 -15.35
CA SER A 123 0.42 -10.52 -16.64
C SER A 123 -1.11 -10.39 -16.79
N ASN A 124 -1.58 -10.37 -18.04
CA ASN A 124 -3.01 -10.38 -18.31
C ASN A 124 -3.68 -11.65 -17.75
N VAL A 125 -2.95 -12.76 -17.69
CA VAL A 125 -3.43 -14.01 -17.09
C VAL A 125 -3.68 -13.83 -15.60
N THR A 126 -2.71 -13.31 -14.85
CA THR A 126 -2.84 -13.06 -13.40
C THR A 126 -3.97 -12.06 -13.11
N ARG A 127 -4.06 -10.96 -13.86
CA ARG A 127 -5.15 -9.97 -13.69
C ARG A 127 -6.53 -10.58 -13.97
N ARG A 128 -6.63 -11.41 -15.01
CA ARG A 128 -7.87 -12.10 -15.35
C ARG A 128 -8.26 -13.11 -14.27
N LEU A 129 -7.29 -13.85 -13.73
CA LEU A 129 -7.48 -14.80 -12.64
C LEU A 129 -8.03 -14.09 -11.39
N CYS A 130 -7.40 -12.99 -10.97
CA CYS A 130 -7.90 -12.15 -9.86
C CYS A 130 -9.35 -11.73 -10.10
N ARG A 131 -9.64 -11.17 -11.28
CA ARG A 131 -10.99 -10.71 -11.63
C ARG A 131 -12.02 -11.84 -11.60
N THR A 132 -11.70 -12.99 -12.18
CA THR A 132 -12.61 -14.16 -12.25
C THR A 132 -12.91 -14.71 -10.86
N LEU A 133 -11.93 -14.70 -9.96
CA LEU A 133 -12.08 -15.17 -8.58
C LEU A 133 -12.59 -14.08 -7.62
N GLY A 134 -12.92 -12.89 -8.10
CA GLY A 134 -13.41 -11.80 -7.25
C GLY A 134 -12.36 -11.18 -6.33
N VAL A 135 -11.07 -11.41 -6.62
CA VAL A 135 -9.96 -10.82 -5.86
C VAL A 135 -9.69 -9.40 -6.36
N LYS A 136 -9.66 -8.45 -5.45
CA LYS A 136 -9.33 -7.05 -5.72
C LYS A 136 -7.84 -6.82 -5.51
N ILE A 137 -7.24 -6.10 -6.44
CA ILE A 137 -5.86 -5.62 -6.36
C ILE A 137 -5.93 -4.19 -5.84
N VAL A 138 -5.26 -3.90 -4.73
CA VAL A 138 -5.33 -2.63 -4.01
C VAL A 138 -3.96 -2.00 -3.94
N GLU A 139 -3.89 -0.70 -4.23
CA GLU A 139 -2.72 0.14 -4.03
C GLU A 139 -3.07 1.21 -2.99
N VAL A 140 -2.22 1.39 -2.00
CA VAL A 140 -2.34 2.41 -0.95
C VAL A 140 -1.53 3.62 -1.37
N LYS A 141 -2.14 4.79 -1.32
CA LYS A 141 -1.43 6.05 -1.55
C LYS A 141 -1.38 6.84 -0.25
N SER A 142 -0.19 7.22 0.13
CA SER A 142 0.05 8.13 1.24
C SER A 142 0.44 9.51 0.71
N THR A 143 -0.02 10.54 1.39
CA THR A 143 0.38 11.91 1.11
C THR A 143 0.60 12.66 2.42
N ASN A 144 1.52 13.62 2.40
CA ASN A 144 1.67 14.57 3.49
C ASN A 144 0.64 15.67 3.33
N ILE A 145 -0.12 15.91 4.39
CA ILE A 145 -0.99 17.06 4.46
C ILE A 145 -0.14 18.26 4.82
N ARG A 146 -0.34 19.38 4.11
CA ARG A 146 0.37 20.62 4.37
C ARG A 146 0.17 21.06 5.82
N ASN A 147 1.19 21.72 6.40
CA ASN A 147 1.17 22.11 7.81
C ASN A 147 0.06 23.10 8.15
N ASP A 148 -0.33 23.94 7.18
CA ASP A 148 -1.44 24.88 7.28
C ASP A 148 -2.83 24.22 7.34
N LEU A 149 -2.92 22.91 6.97
CA LEU A 149 -4.14 22.10 7.00
C LEU A 149 -4.13 21.07 8.15
N LYS A 150 -3.13 21.09 9.03
CA LYS A 150 -2.97 20.13 10.14
C LYS A 150 -3.72 20.54 11.41
N VAL A 151 -4.77 21.31 11.33
CA VAL A 151 -5.61 21.60 12.50
C VAL A 151 -6.53 20.40 12.70
N GLU A 152 -6.47 19.78 13.87
CA GLU A 152 -7.22 18.56 14.21
C GLU A 152 -8.73 18.70 13.96
N SER A 153 -9.27 19.92 14.10
CA SER A 153 -10.64 20.28 13.76
C SER A 153 -10.98 20.13 12.29
N ASP A 154 -9.98 20.27 11.39
CA ASP A 154 -10.20 20.22 9.94
C ASP A 154 -10.38 18.77 9.43
N PHE A 155 -9.91 17.78 10.22
CA PHE A 155 -10.05 16.37 9.93
C PHE A 155 -11.30 15.72 10.52
N THR A 156 -11.87 16.29 11.56
CA THR A 156 -13.00 15.71 12.28
C THR A 156 -14.35 16.23 11.83
N GLY A 157 -14.38 17.28 11.00
CA GLY A 157 -15.62 18.01 10.70
C GLY A 157 -16.16 17.83 9.29
N ASP A 158 -15.33 17.60 8.27
CA ASP A 158 -15.84 17.72 6.91
C ASP A 158 -15.14 16.82 5.90
N TYR A 159 -15.85 15.76 5.48
CA TYR A 159 -15.43 14.84 4.42
C TYR A 159 -15.19 15.57 3.08
N ASP A 160 -15.84 16.72 2.86
CA ASP A 160 -15.66 17.52 1.66
C ASP A 160 -14.31 18.25 1.63
N ASN A 161 -13.72 18.55 2.78
CA ASN A 161 -12.34 19.07 2.87
C ASN A 161 -11.30 18.02 2.51
N VAL A 162 -11.49 16.77 2.88
CA VAL A 162 -10.63 15.65 2.46
C VAL A 162 -10.72 15.42 0.95
N LYS A 163 -11.90 15.54 0.35
CA LYS A 163 -12.07 15.47 -1.10
C LYS A 163 -11.39 16.63 -1.85
N SER A 164 -11.36 17.83 -1.28
CA SER A 164 -10.69 18.98 -1.89
C SER A 164 -9.17 18.81 -1.92
N VAL A 165 -8.59 18.19 -0.88
CA VAL A 165 -7.16 17.85 -0.83
C VAL A 165 -6.81 16.76 -1.85
N GLN A 166 -7.68 15.76 -2.04
CA GLN A 166 -7.48 14.72 -3.08
C GLN A 166 -7.57 15.28 -4.51
N LYS A 167 -8.45 16.26 -4.76
CA LYS A 167 -8.55 16.92 -6.07
C LYS A 167 -7.32 17.75 -6.44
N THR A 168 -6.67 18.36 -5.46
CA THR A 168 -5.48 19.21 -5.72
C THR A 168 -4.22 18.37 -6.03
N VAL A 169 -4.19 17.10 -5.66
CA VAL A 169 -3.05 16.18 -5.92
C VAL A 169 -3.22 15.39 -7.22
N GLY A 170 -4.45 15.33 -7.78
CA GLY A 170 -4.78 14.54 -8.97
C GLY A 170 -4.80 15.30 -10.30
N ASP A 171 -4.68 16.63 -10.29
CA ASP A 171 -4.84 17.50 -11.47
C ASP A 171 -3.50 18.09 -11.97
N ASP A 172 -2.39 17.34 -11.87
CA ASP A 172 -1.16 17.70 -12.59
C ASP A 172 -1.23 17.02 -13.97
N PRO A 173 -1.51 17.77 -15.05
CA PRO A 173 -1.52 17.19 -16.40
C PRO A 173 -0.09 16.87 -16.81
N ALA A 174 0.13 15.60 -17.19
CA ALA A 174 1.35 15.11 -17.79
C ALA A 174 1.69 15.84 -19.11
#